data_9a6bfce25f89b1aea4a3c003f476c7a4
#
_entry.id   9a6bfce25f89b1aea4a3c003f476c7a4
#
_cell.length_a   1.000
_cell.length_b   1.000
_cell.length_c   1.000
_cell.angle_alpha   90.00
_cell.angle_beta   90.00
_cell.angle_gamma   90.00
#
_symmetry.space_group_name_H-M   'P 1'
#
loop_
_entity.id
_entity.type
_entity.pdbx_description
1 polymer ?
#
loop_
_entity_poly.entity_id
_entity_poly.type
_entity_poly.pdbx_seq_one_letter_code
_entity_poly.pdbx_strand_id
1 'polypeptide(L)'
;RMLTAQEGLAAMETSAAMVCGDCSRCSLLSESSREDGYYLYYLLRTFEQKGRIETRDMPQMFQDSCRRKERYLNQLNRNLGRASMNLSWKSRFLESRDAVMVQFRELAGILEEFSRQLDQARDVTEEYEGDLRKLFRRSHMSIRNLLVLEYENGQREVYLTVCTTNGRCVTATDASSLLELVLKKGTWSPAKDSRTLITRQYSTVRFLEDGSYRMLCGVSRIPKCGERLSGDNYTFFESRGSQVVLSLSDGMGCGEQADRESSQTVELTQQLIEAGFSPRAAPKLVNTVLLLAAREQHPATMDLCCVDLHTGVMESMKMGAAPAFLMGEDGVEIL
;
A
#
# COMPACT_ATOMS: atom_id res chain seq x y z
N ARG A 1 12.82 -12.28 16.27
CA ARG A 1 12.26 -12.71 17.60
C ARG A 1 13.19 -13.72 18.22
N MET A 2 13.51 -13.56 19.50
CA MET A 2 14.31 -14.49 20.30
C MET A 2 13.55 -15.79 20.57
N LEU A 3 14.26 -16.92 20.60
CA LEU A 3 13.72 -18.17 21.09
C LEU A 3 13.24 -18.00 22.54
N THR A 4 12.07 -18.48 22.85
CA THR A 4 11.56 -18.48 24.22
C THR A 4 12.31 -19.48 25.07
N ALA A 5 12.35 -19.27 26.40
CA ALA A 5 12.96 -20.22 27.34
C ALA A 5 12.32 -21.62 27.20
N GLN A 6 11.01 -21.69 26.95
CA GLN A 6 10.27 -22.94 26.77
C GLN A 6 10.71 -23.70 25.51
N GLU A 7 10.92 -23.00 24.40
CA GLU A 7 11.40 -23.61 23.13
C GLU A 7 12.86 -24.08 23.26
N GLY A 8 13.68 -23.31 23.96
CA GLY A 8 15.05 -23.71 24.27
C GLY A 8 15.12 -24.95 25.17
N LEU A 9 14.30 -24.99 26.20
CA LEU A 9 14.21 -26.14 27.08
C LEU A 9 13.75 -27.39 26.33
N ALA A 10 12.71 -27.27 25.50
CA ALA A 10 12.20 -28.37 24.69
C ALA A 10 13.28 -28.88 23.70
N ALA A 11 14.10 -28.00 23.12
CA ALA A 11 15.20 -28.37 22.25
C ALA A 11 16.30 -29.14 23.02
N MET A 12 16.62 -28.72 24.24
CA MET A 12 17.56 -29.41 25.12
C MET A 12 17.07 -30.81 25.54
N GLU A 13 15.82 -30.92 25.99
CA GLU A 13 15.18 -32.16 26.40
C GLU A 13 15.11 -33.18 25.25
N THR A 14 14.69 -32.72 24.07
CA THR A 14 14.64 -33.55 22.86
C THR A 14 16.03 -34.02 22.47
N SER A 15 17.05 -33.17 22.58
CA SER A 15 18.44 -33.53 22.28
C SER A 15 18.98 -34.54 23.29
N ALA A 16 18.63 -34.40 24.56
CA ALA A 16 19.00 -35.34 25.60
C ALA A 16 18.32 -36.72 25.42
N ALA A 17 17.04 -36.73 25.11
CA ALA A 17 16.31 -37.96 24.82
C ALA A 17 16.95 -38.75 23.65
N MET A 18 17.40 -38.05 22.62
CA MET A 18 18.02 -38.67 21.44
C MET A 18 19.45 -39.15 21.64
N VAL A 19 20.21 -38.50 22.53
CA VAL A 19 21.66 -38.76 22.67
C VAL A 19 22.03 -39.40 23.99
N CYS A 20 21.39 -38.95 25.08
CA CYS A 20 21.79 -39.37 26.43
C CYS A 20 21.21 -40.75 26.84
N GLY A 21 19.95 -41.04 26.46
CA GLY A 21 19.25 -42.26 26.92
C GLY A 21 19.28 -42.36 28.45
N ASP A 22 19.67 -43.52 28.98
CA ASP A 22 19.76 -43.78 30.42
C ASP A 22 21.04 -43.27 31.09
N CYS A 23 21.71 -42.28 30.49
CA CYS A 23 22.95 -41.73 31.02
C CYS A 23 22.69 -40.81 32.22
N SER A 24 23.17 -41.23 33.42
CA SER A 24 23.06 -40.48 34.69
C SER A 24 24.32 -39.65 35.05
N ARG A 25 25.25 -39.45 34.11
CA ARG A 25 26.57 -38.86 34.40
C ARG A 25 26.63 -37.35 34.53
N CYS A 26 25.65 -36.64 34.07
CA CYS A 26 25.61 -35.20 34.21
C CYS A 26 24.23 -34.73 34.68
N SER A 27 24.21 -33.71 35.50
CA SER A 27 23.00 -33.11 36.05
C SER A 27 22.49 -31.93 35.17
N LEU A 28 22.89 -31.86 33.91
CA LEU A 28 22.53 -30.77 33.03
C LEU A 28 20.99 -30.60 32.87
N LEU A 29 20.26 -31.68 33.06
CA LEU A 29 18.80 -31.73 32.99
C LEU A 29 18.15 -32.03 34.35
N SER A 30 18.91 -31.91 35.45
CA SER A 30 18.36 -32.06 36.80
C SER A 30 17.38 -30.93 37.12
N GLU A 31 16.45 -31.17 38.04
CA GLU A 31 15.44 -30.16 38.43
C GLU A 31 16.07 -28.85 38.90
N SER A 32 17.20 -28.93 39.65
CA SER A 32 17.95 -27.76 40.10
C SER A 32 18.51 -26.88 38.98
N SER A 33 18.84 -27.45 37.82
CA SER A 33 19.28 -26.70 36.66
C SER A 33 18.11 -26.05 35.88
N ARG A 34 16.89 -26.53 36.12
CA ARG A 34 15.65 -25.97 35.55
C ARG A 34 15.17 -24.74 36.32
N GLU A 35 15.36 -24.70 37.63
CA GLU A 35 14.90 -23.60 38.47
C GLU A 35 15.69 -22.29 38.25
N ASP A 36 16.99 -22.36 37.99
CA ASP A 36 17.83 -21.18 37.86
C ASP A 36 17.69 -20.46 36.52
N GLY A 37 17.12 -21.06 35.46
CA GLY A 37 16.82 -20.45 34.14
C GLY A 37 18.00 -19.68 33.48
N TYR A 38 18.98 -19.26 34.25
CA TYR A 38 20.12 -18.44 33.84
C TYR A 38 20.97 -19.12 32.77
N TYR A 39 21.27 -20.40 32.96
CA TYR A 39 22.11 -21.10 32.01
C TYR A 39 21.42 -21.37 30.67
N LEU A 40 20.13 -21.67 30.70
CA LEU A 40 19.33 -21.78 29.49
C LEU A 40 19.30 -20.46 28.71
N TYR A 41 19.09 -19.35 29.42
CA TYR A 41 19.09 -18.02 28.81
C TYR A 41 20.46 -17.71 28.18
N TYR A 42 21.56 -18.02 28.87
CA TYR A 42 22.92 -17.86 28.34
C TYR A 42 23.15 -18.65 27.06
N LEU A 43 22.74 -19.90 27.02
CA LEU A 43 22.87 -20.77 25.82
C LEU A 43 22.04 -20.24 24.65
N LEU A 44 20.80 -19.80 24.90
CA LEU A 44 19.95 -19.25 23.87
C LEU A 44 20.55 -17.96 23.28
N ARG A 45 21.04 -17.07 24.14
CA ARG A 45 21.71 -15.84 23.70
C ARG A 45 22.99 -16.14 22.92
N THR A 46 23.75 -17.13 23.34
CA THR A 46 24.96 -17.57 22.63
C THR A 46 24.61 -18.13 21.25
N PHE A 47 23.55 -18.93 21.17
CA PHE A 47 23.08 -19.47 19.90
C PHE A 47 22.62 -18.33 18.96
N GLU A 48 21.89 -17.36 19.45
CA GLU A 48 21.44 -16.20 18.65
C GLU A 48 22.62 -15.36 18.12
N GLN A 49 23.64 -15.15 18.93
CA GLN A 49 24.82 -14.35 18.53
C GLN A 49 25.77 -15.09 17.59
N LYS A 50 26.01 -16.38 17.81
CA LYS A 50 27.02 -17.17 17.10
C LYS A 50 26.43 -18.13 16.05
N GLY A 51 25.11 -18.33 16.06
CA GLY A 51 24.43 -19.32 15.22
C GLY A 51 24.65 -20.78 15.63
N ARG A 52 25.50 -21.03 16.64
CA ARG A 52 25.79 -22.37 17.18
C ARG A 52 26.33 -22.30 18.60
N ILE A 53 26.15 -23.39 19.35
CA ILE A 53 26.73 -23.62 20.68
C ILE A 53 27.92 -24.54 20.50
N GLU A 54 29.05 -24.19 21.10
CA GLU A 54 30.28 -24.98 21.11
C GLU A 54 30.53 -25.59 22.50
N THR A 55 31.50 -26.53 22.60
CA THR A 55 31.84 -27.20 23.87
C THR A 55 32.23 -26.19 24.95
N ARG A 56 32.94 -25.12 24.60
CA ARG A 56 33.38 -24.05 25.50
C ARG A 56 32.24 -23.19 26.07
N ASP A 57 31.08 -23.21 25.43
CA ASP A 57 29.90 -22.45 25.87
C ASP A 57 29.08 -23.26 26.89
N MET A 58 29.41 -24.55 27.10
CA MET A 58 28.77 -25.46 28.04
C MET A 58 29.40 -25.42 29.43
N PRO A 59 28.65 -25.74 30.52
CA PRO A 59 29.23 -25.76 31.86
C PRO A 59 30.45 -26.70 31.93
N GLN A 60 31.40 -26.36 32.81
CA GLN A 60 32.60 -27.18 33.03
C GLN A 60 32.26 -28.62 33.35
N MET A 61 31.26 -28.85 34.23
CA MET A 61 30.78 -30.18 34.57
C MET A 61 30.36 -31.02 33.35
N PHE A 62 29.69 -30.39 32.37
CA PHE A 62 29.35 -31.06 31.12
C PHE A 62 30.58 -31.34 30.28
N GLN A 63 31.51 -30.40 30.21
CA GLN A 63 32.75 -30.57 29.44
C GLN A 63 33.60 -31.74 29.96
N ASP A 64 33.65 -31.92 31.29
CA ASP A 64 34.46 -32.94 31.93
C ASP A 64 33.79 -34.32 31.98
N SER A 65 32.46 -34.34 32.19
CA SER A 65 31.73 -35.59 32.46
C SER A 65 31.09 -36.24 31.23
N CYS A 66 30.77 -35.43 30.20
CA CYS A 66 30.02 -35.91 29.06
C CYS A 66 30.90 -36.62 28.02
N ARG A 67 30.72 -37.94 27.87
CA ARG A 67 31.41 -38.74 26.84
C ARG A 67 30.86 -38.53 25.41
N ARG A 68 29.62 -38.02 25.28
CA ARG A 68 28.94 -37.87 24.00
C ARG A 68 28.73 -36.39 23.65
N LYS A 69 29.60 -35.50 24.17
CA LYS A 69 29.44 -34.03 24.08
C LYS A 69 29.26 -33.52 22.67
N GLU A 70 30.08 -33.95 21.73
CA GLU A 70 29.96 -33.50 20.32
C GLU A 70 28.63 -33.94 19.69
N ARG A 71 28.20 -35.17 19.94
CA ARG A 71 26.93 -35.69 19.42
C ARG A 71 25.74 -34.97 20.02
N TYR A 72 25.79 -34.62 21.31
CA TYR A 72 24.78 -33.84 21.99
C TYR A 72 24.71 -32.41 21.44
N LEU A 73 25.84 -31.71 21.31
CA LEU A 73 25.91 -30.37 20.79
C LEU A 73 25.45 -30.31 19.34
N ASN A 74 25.83 -31.25 18.49
CA ASN A 74 25.33 -31.33 17.13
C ASN A 74 23.81 -31.46 17.06
N GLN A 75 23.24 -32.31 17.93
CA GLN A 75 21.80 -32.48 17.98
C GLN A 75 21.09 -31.25 18.56
N LEU A 76 21.67 -30.64 19.61
CA LEU A 76 21.16 -29.42 20.21
C LEU A 76 21.11 -28.24 19.18
N ASN A 77 22.23 -28.04 18.49
CA ASN A 77 22.29 -27.00 17.45
C ASN A 77 21.30 -27.24 16.31
N ARG A 78 21.06 -28.49 15.92
CA ARG A 78 20.02 -28.85 14.94
C ARG A 78 18.62 -28.54 15.45
N ASN A 79 18.32 -28.88 16.71
CA ASN A 79 16.99 -28.66 17.29
C ASN A 79 16.74 -27.17 17.53
N LEU A 80 17.71 -26.40 17.99
CA LEU A 80 17.64 -24.94 18.14
C LEU A 80 17.48 -24.26 16.77
N GLY A 81 18.23 -24.70 15.76
CA GLY A 81 18.07 -24.19 14.40
C GLY A 81 16.68 -24.44 13.81
N ARG A 82 16.10 -25.63 14.06
CA ARG A 82 14.71 -25.93 13.65
C ARG A 82 13.70 -25.05 14.39
N ALA A 83 13.87 -24.88 15.71
CA ALA A 83 12.99 -24.04 16.51
C ALA A 83 13.05 -22.57 16.04
N SER A 84 14.24 -22.04 15.81
CA SER A 84 14.44 -20.69 15.27
C SER A 84 13.80 -20.49 13.89
N MET A 85 13.97 -21.49 13.00
CA MET A 85 13.35 -21.46 11.68
C MET A 85 11.82 -21.53 11.76
N ASN A 86 11.27 -22.39 12.61
CA ASN A 86 9.82 -22.47 12.82
C ASN A 86 9.22 -21.17 13.36
N LEU A 87 9.91 -20.50 14.27
CA LEU A 87 9.49 -19.19 14.77
C LEU A 87 9.51 -18.12 13.67
N SER A 88 10.56 -18.10 12.87
CA SER A 88 10.66 -17.18 11.73
C SER A 88 9.51 -17.42 10.74
N TRP A 89 9.22 -18.67 10.38
CA TRP A 89 8.09 -19.02 9.53
C TRP A 89 6.74 -18.61 10.13
N LYS A 90 6.54 -18.90 11.42
CA LYS A 90 5.30 -18.55 12.13
C LYS A 90 5.10 -17.02 12.18
N SER A 91 6.17 -16.26 12.44
CA SER A 91 6.12 -14.80 12.43
C SER A 91 5.74 -14.26 11.05
N ARG A 92 6.42 -14.72 9.98
CA ARG A 92 6.11 -14.32 8.60
C ARG A 92 4.69 -14.69 8.19
N PHE A 93 4.22 -15.86 8.59
CA PHE A 93 2.85 -16.29 8.32
C PHE A 93 1.82 -15.38 9.00
N LEU A 94 2.04 -15.01 10.27
CA LEU A 94 1.15 -14.12 11.00
C LEU A 94 1.17 -12.70 10.39
N GLU A 95 2.34 -12.19 10.04
CA GLU A 95 2.49 -10.89 9.38
C GLU A 95 1.78 -10.87 8.01
N SER A 96 1.94 -11.94 7.22
CA SER A 96 1.24 -12.08 5.93
C SER A 96 -0.28 -12.15 6.11
N ARG A 97 -0.75 -12.92 7.09
CA ARG A 97 -2.18 -13.02 7.42
C ARG A 97 -2.75 -11.66 7.82
N ASP A 98 -2.05 -10.93 8.67
CA ASP A 98 -2.50 -9.63 9.16
C ASP A 98 -2.52 -8.59 8.02
N ALA A 99 -1.55 -8.65 7.09
CA ALA A 99 -1.56 -7.85 5.87
C ALA A 99 -2.79 -8.13 5.00
N VAL A 100 -3.10 -9.41 4.76
CA VAL A 100 -4.29 -9.82 3.99
C VAL A 100 -5.58 -9.36 4.69
N MET A 101 -5.65 -9.48 6.01
CA MET A 101 -6.82 -9.01 6.78
C MET A 101 -7.02 -7.49 6.67
N VAL A 102 -5.93 -6.72 6.65
CA VAL A 102 -6.01 -5.27 6.41
C VAL A 102 -6.53 -4.99 5.01
N GLN A 103 -6.03 -5.70 3.98
CA GLN A 103 -6.50 -5.54 2.60
C GLN A 103 -8.00 -5.82 2.46
N PHE A 104 -8.51 -6.91 3.07
CA PHE A 104 -9.93 -7.22 3.03
C PHE A 104 -10.78 -6.16 3.75
N ARG A 105 -10.30 -5.61 4.86
CA ARG A 105 -11.01 -4.54 5.56
C ARG A 105 -11.09 -3.26 4.73
N GLU A 106 -10.01 -2.89 4.06
CA GLU A 106 -9.98 -1.73 3.16
C GLU A 106 -10.90 -1.95 1.95
N LEU A 107 -10.90 -3.15 1.35
CA LEU A 107 -11.83 -3.48 0.28
C LEU A 107 -13.30 -3.39 0.73
N ALA A 108 -13.60 -3.88 1.92
CA ALA A 108 -14.95 -3.74 2.49
C ALA A 108 -15.32 -2.26 2.66
N GLY A 109 -14.42 -1.44 3.20
CA GLY A 109 -14.61 0.01 3.33
C GLY A 109 -14.85 0.72 2.00
N ILE A 110 -14.14 0.33 0.94
CA ILE A 110 -14.35 0.87 -0.42
C ILE A 110 -15.76 0.51 -0.92
N LEU A 111 -16.19 -0.75 -0.72
CA LEU A 111 -17.52 -1.19 -1.14
C LEU A 111 -18.63 -0.48 -0.36
N GLU A 112 -18.46 -0.30 0.95
CA GLU A 112 -19.40 0.44 1.79
C GLU A 112 -19.51 1.91 1.36
N GLU A 113 -18.37 2.56 1.12
CA GLU A 113 -18.33 3.95 0.65
C GLU A 113 -18.99 4.09 -0.73
N PHE A 114 -18.68 3.18 -1.65
CA PHE A 114 -19.30 3.17 -2.98
C PHE A 114 -20.83 2.95 -2.89
N SER A 115 -21.26 2.01 -2.05
CA SER A 115 -22.69 1.78 -1.81
C SER A 115 -23.37 3.04 -1.25
N ARG A 116 -22.76 3.68 -0.27
CA ARG A 116 -23.26 4.91 0.33
C ARG A 116 -23.38 6.04 -0.68
N GLN A 117 -22.36 6.23 -1.52
CA GLN A 117 -22.40 7.26 -2.57
C GLN A 117 -23.51 7.02 -3.58
N LEU A 118 -23.78 5.76 -3.95
CA LEU A 118 -24.87 5.42 -4.84
C LEU A 118 -26.26 5.65 -4.19
N ASP A 119 -26.42 5.26 -2.93
CA ASP A 119 -27.68 5.44 -2.19
C ASP A 119 -28.00 6.92 -1.94
N GLN A 120 -26.99 7.77 -1.82
CA GLN A 120 -27.12 9.21 -1.57
C GLN A 120 -27.16 10.04 -2.86
N ALA A 121 -26.88 9.41 -4.01
CA ALA A 121 -26.96 10.10 -5.29
C ALA A 121 -28.43 10.42 -5.65
N ARG A 122 -28.72 11.69 -5.90
CA ARG A 122 -30.02 12.14 -6.35
C ARG A 122 -30.11 12.10 -7.86
N ASP A 123 -31.13 11.44 -8.39
CA ASP A 123 -31.46 11.52 -9.83
C ASP A 123 -32.15 12.85 -10.13
N VAL A 124 -31.46 13.71 -10.88
CA VAL A 124 -31.94 15.01 -11.31
C VAL A 124 -32.19 15.06 -12.83
N THR A 125 -32.29 13.90 -13.46
CA THR A 125 -32.44 13.77 -14.92
C THR A 125 -33.60 14.58 -15.46
N GLU A 126 -34.77 14.53 -14.82
CA GLU A 126 -36.00 15.20 -15.27
C GLU A 126 -35.81 16.72 -15.41
N GLU A 127 -34.95 17.32 -14.59
CA GLU A 127 -34.70 18.77 -14.61
C GLU A 127 -34.00 19.22 -15.92
N TYR A 128 -33.18 18.35 -16.54
CA TYR A 128 -32.33 18.69 -17.67
C TYR A 128 -32.67 17.95 -18.96
N GLU A 129 -33.44 16.86 -18.89
CA GLU A 129 -33.69 15.95 -20.02
C GLU A 129 -34.24 16.67 -21.24
N GLY A 130 -35.25 17.53 -21.06
CA GLY A 130 -35.92 18.25 -22.15
C GLY A 130 -34.95 19.13 -22.95
N ASP A 131 -34.12 19.88 -22.27
CA ASP A 131 -33.20 20.84 -22.91
C ASP A 131 -31.98 20.12 -23.50
N LEU A 132 -31.45 19.09 -22.83
CA LEU A 132 -30.38 18.26 -23.38
C LEU A 132 -30.82 17.55 -24.66
N ARG A 133 -31.99 16.93 -24.68
CA ARG A 133 -32.49 16.26 -25.89
C ARG A 133 -32.72 17.24 -27.03
N LYS A 134 -33.21 18.45 -26.78
CA LYS A 134 -33.37 19.50 -27.82
C LYS A 134 -32.01 19.96 -28.38
N LEU A 135 -31.03 20.20 -27.50
CA LEU A 135 -29.73 20.71 -27.90
C LEU A 135 -28.94 19.66 -28.70
N PHE A 136 -28.89 18.41 -28.22
CA PHE A 136 -28.21 17.32 -28.90
C PHE A 136 -28.83 17.02 -30.27
N ARG A 137 -30.17 17.07 -30.38
CA ARG A 137 -30.86 16.93 -31.68
C ARG A 137 -30.47 18.02 -32.67
N ARG A 138 -30.34 19.27 -32.22
CA ARG A 138 -29.86 20.37 -33.06
C ARG A 138 -28.43 20.17 -33.55
N SER A 139 -27.64 19.50 -32.77
CA SER A 139 -26.25 19.13 -33.08
C SER A 139 -26.13 17.77 -33.81
N HIS A 140 -27.24 17.30 -34.41
CA HIS A 140 -27.29 16.00 -35.13
C HIS A 140 -26.90 14.78 -34.31
N MET A 141 -27.24 14.78 -33.04
CA MET A 141 -27.06 13.65 -32.12
C MET A 141 -28.42 13.21 -31.56
N SER A 142 -28.58 11.92 -31.34
CA SER A 142 -29.78 11.30 -30.74
C SER A 142 -29.42 10.66 -29.40
N ILE A 143 -30.12 11.06 -28.36
CA ILE A 143 -29.99 10.50 -27.02
C ILE A 143 -31.01 9.37 -26.83
N ARG A 144 -30.54 8.17 -26.53
CA ARG A 144 -31.37 7.01 -26.16
C ARG A 144 -31.70 7.03 -24.67
N ASN A 145 -30.67 7.02 -23.83
CA ASN A 145 -30.76 7.06 -22.39
C ASN A 145 -29.96 8.23 -21.85
N LEU A 146 -30.48 8.88 -20.86
CA LEU A 146 -29.83 9.95 -20.10
C LEU A 146 -30.05 9.68 -18.62
N LEU A 147 -28.99 9.86 -17.83
CA LEU A 147 -29.04 9.84 -16.38
C LEU A 147 -28.11 10.97 -15.88
N VAL A 148 -28.65 11.85 -15.05
CA VAL A 148 -27.91 12.91 -14.38
C VAL A 148 -28.00 12.66 -12.89
N LEU A 149 -26.86 12.38 -12.27
CA LEU A 149 -26.73 12.15 -10.84
C LEU A 149 -26.08 13.36 -10.17
N GLU A 150 -26.64 13.77 -9.05
CA GLU A 150 -26.06 14.78 -8.16
C GLU A 150 -25.73 14.13 -6.82
N TYR A 151 -24.46 14.25 -6.38
CA TYR A 151 -23.96 13.71 -5.13
C TYR A 151 -24.07 14.73 -4.00
N GLU A 152 -23.99 14.28 -2.73
CA GLU A 152 -24.06 15.18 -1.56
C GLU A 152 -23.01 16.29 -1.54
N ASN A 153 -21.82 16.04 -2.10
CA ASN A 153 -20.76 17.03 -2.23
C ASN A 153 -21.02 18.08 -3.32
N GLY A 154 -22.19 18.01 -4.01
CA GLY A 154 -22.59 18.90 -5.09
C GLY A 154 -21.96 18.57 -6.44
N GLN A 155 -21.15 17.51 -6.53
CA GLN A 155 -20.64 16.99 -7.80
C GLN A 155 -21.76 16.35 -8.62
N ARG A 156 -21.66 16.45 -9.95
CA ARG A 156 -22.62 15.83 -10.86
C ARG A 156 -21.92 14.94 -11.87
N GLU A 157 -22.61 13.87 -12.22
CA GLU A 157 -22.20 12.95 -13.28
C GLU A 157 -23.33 12.79 -14.29
N VAL A 158 -22.96 12.69 -15.57
CA VAL A 158 -23.92 12.45 -16.65
C VAL A 158 -23.57 11.17 -17.40
N TYR A 159 -24.51 10.24 -17.44
CA TYR A 159 -24.43 9.05 -18.26
C TYR A 159 -25.31 9.24 -19.49
N LEU A 160 -24.68 9.26 -20.66
CA LEU A 160 -25.34 9.59 -21.90
C LEU A 160 -25.18 8.47 -22.93
N THR A 161 -26.26 7.76 -23.25
CA THR A 161 -26.25 6.82 -24.38
C THR A 161 -26.68 7.57 -25.65
N VAL A 162 -25.73 7.83 -26.53
CA VAL A 162 -25.88 8.75 -27.66
C VAL A 162 -25.30 8.15 -28.95
N CYS A 163 -25.86 8.58 -30.09
CA CYS A 163 -25.29 8.34 -31.42
C CYS A 163 -25.40 9.58 -32.29
N THR A 164 -24.64 9.64 -33.39
CA THR A 164 -24.76 10.69 -34.42
C THR A 164 -25.79 10.27 -35.48
N THR A 165 -26.56 11.23 -35.99
CA THR A 165 -27.61 11.01 -37.00
C THR A 165 -27.19 11.38 -38.42
N ASN A 166 -26.16 12.21 -38.58
CA ASN A 166 -25.67 12.72 -39.89
C ASN A 166 -24.48 11.93 -40.46
N GLY A 167 -24.03 10.86 -39.78
CA GLY A 167 -22.93 10.03 -40.21
C GLY A 167 -21.52 10.59 -39.93
N ARG A 168 -21.41 11.77 -39.33
CA ARG A 168 -20.14 12.32 -38.86
C ARG A 168 -19.85 11.81 -37.46
N CYS A 169 -18.58 11.59 -37.15
CA CYS A 169 -18.15 11.30 -35.78
C CYS A 169 -18.01 12.62 -35.03
N VAL A 170 -18.39 12.61 -33.76
CA VAL A 170 -18.24 13.73 -32.82
C VAL A 170 -17.35 13.25 -31.68
N THR A 171 -16.44 14.07 -31.21
CA THR A 171 -15.64 13.72 -30.04
C THR A 171 -16.49 13.79 -28.76
N ALA A 172 -16.15 13.00 -27.77
CA ALA A 172 -16.81 13.09 -26.46
C ALA A 172 -16.57 14.49 -25.83
N THR A 173 -15.42 15.11 -26.09
CA THR A 173 -15.11 16.48 -25.64
C THR A 173 -16.01 17.54 -26.31
N ASP A 174 -16.36 17.38 -27.61
CA ASP A 174 -17.32 18.29 -28.23
C ASP A 174 -18.73 18.11 -27.64
N ALA A 175 -19.08 16.87 -27.27
CA ALA A 175 -20.36 16.58 -26.60
C ALA A 175 -20.41 17.15 -25.18
N SER A 176 -19.28 17.20 -24.44
CA SER A 176 -19.22 17.82 -23.10
C SER A 176 -19.51 19.32 -23.15
N SER A 177 -19.04 20.03 -24.19
CA SER A 177 -19.36 21.47 -24.38
C SER A 177 -20.86 21.71 -24.54
N LEU A 178 -21.64 20.75 -25.05
CA LEU A 178 -23.09 20.86 -25.08
C LEU A 178 -23.73 20.67 -23.70
N LEU A 179 -23.13 19.86 -22.83
CA LEU A 179 -23.59 19.72 -21.45
C LEU A 179 -23.42 21.03 -20.69
N GLU A 180 -22.28 21.72 -20.86
CA GLU A 180 -21.98 23.00 -20.22
C GLU A 180 -23.07 24.06 -20.50
N LEU A 181 -23.58 24.10 -21.74
CA LEU A 181 -24.63 25.04 -22.12
C LEU A 181 -25.96 24.85 -21.38
N VAL A 182 -26.29 23.62 -21.00
CA VAL A 182 -27.55 23.30 -20.33
C VAL A 182 -27.38 23.25 -18.81
N LEU A 183 -26.34 22.60 -18.34
CA LEU A 183 -26.12 22.38 -16.91
C LEU A 183 -25.62 23.65 -16.17
N LYS A 184 -25.16 24.65 -16.90
CA LYS A 184 -24.83 26.03 -16.46
C LYS A 184 -23.86 26.17 -15.27
N LYS A 185 -23.31 25.11 -14.77
CA LYS A 185 -22.34 25.06 -13.69
C LYS A 185 -21.18 24.16 -14.10
N GLY A 186 -19.94 24.64 -13.90
CA GLY A 186 -18.72 23.89 -14.12
C GLY A 186 -18.38 23.63 -15.60
N THR A 187 -17.20 23.14 -15.84
CA THR A 187 -16.75 22.52 -17.09
C THR A 187 -16.97 21.01 -16.99
N TRP A 188 -17.10 20.36 -18.14
CA TRP A 188 -17.42 18.94 -18.20
C TRP A 188 -16.41 18.19 -19.05
N SER A 189 -15.91 17.09 -18.54
CA SER A 189 -14.99 16.23 -19.25
C SER A 189 -15.50 14.79 -19.35
N PRO A 190 -15.25 14.10 -20.49
CA PRO A 190 -15.55 12.69 -20.59
C PRO A 190 -14.64 11.90 -19.65
N ALA A 191 -15.20 10.92 -18.92
CA ALA A 191 -14.43 10.05 -18.06
C ALA A 191 -13.38 9.26 -18.86
N LYS A 192 -12.19 9.05 -18.27
CA LYS A 192 -11.03 8.41 -18.95
C LYS A 192 -11.32 6.99 -19.46
N ASP A 193 -12.27 6.30 -18.82
CA ASP A 193 -12.75 4.97 -19.18
C ASP A 193 -13.85 4.97 -20.25
N SER A 194 -14.31 6.14 -20.67
CA SER A 194 -15.36 6.30 -21.68
C SER A 194 -14.80 6.34 -23.10
N ARG A 195 -15.66 6.07 -24.07
CA ARG A 195 -15.30 6.18 -25.49
C ARG A 195 -15.03 7.63 -25.85
N THR A 196 -13.97 7.87 -26.59
CA THR A 196 -13.56 9.21 -27.05
C THR A 196 -14.35 9.71 -28.26
N LEU A 197 -14.99 8.79 -29.01
CA LEU A 197 -15.73 9.12 -30.24
C LEU A 197 -17.16 8.59 -30.17
N ILE A 198 -18.11 9.47 -30.50
CA ILE A 198 -19.53 9.19 -30.70
C ILE A 198 -19.74 8.97 -32.21
N THR A 199 -20.31 7.82 -32.57
CA THR A 199 -20.50 7.38 -33.94
C THR A 199 -22.01 7.15 -34.24
N ARG A 200 -22.33 6.58 -35.40
CA ARG A 200 -23.73 6.16 -35.73
C ARG A 200 -24.28 5.08 -34.79
N GLN A 201 -23.41 4.31 -34.12
CA GLN A 201 -23.84 3.32 -33.15
C GLN A 201 -24.00 3.96 -31.78
N TYR A 202 -25.09 3.62 -31.10
CA TYR A 202 -25.28 4.05 -29.73
C TYR A 202 -24.15 3.57 -28.84
N SER A 203 -23.56 4.48 -28.11
CA SER A 203 -22.57 4.21 -27.09
C SER A 203 -22.86 5.05 -25.85
N THR A 204 -22.59 4.48 -24.68
CA THR A 204 -22.68 5.20 -23.42
C THR A 204 -21.37 5.90 -23.16
N VAL A 205 -21.45 7.21 -22.90
CA VAL A 205 -20.34 8.05 -22.47
C VAL A 205 -20.68 8.59 -21.10
N ARG A 206 -19.75 8.51 -20.18
CA ARG A 206 -19.85 9.11 -18.85
C ARG A 206 -19.12 10.44 -18.87
N PHE A 207 -19.74 11.46 -18.36
CA PHE A 207 -19.15 12.79 -18.20
C PHE A 207 -19.09 13.15 -16.72
N LEU A 208 -18.00 13.76 -16.33
CA LEU A 208 -17.74 14.23 -14.99
C LEU A 208 -17.69 15.76 -14.97
N GLU A 209 -18.22 16.36 -13.95
CA GLU A 209 -18.05 17.79 -13.70
C GLU A 209 -16.61 18.04 -13.23
N ASP A 210 -15.87 18.91 -13.91
CA ASP A 210 -14.49 19.27 -13.56
C ASP A 210 -14.45 20.07 -12.26
N GLY A 211 -13.34 19.99 -11.55
CA GLY A 211 -13.14 20.72 -10.30
C GLY A 211 -13.11 22.24 -10.48
N SER A 212 -13.47 22.97 -9.43
CA SER A 212 -13.43 24.43 -9.37
C SER A 212 -11.99 24.99 -9.32
N TYR A 213 -11.04 24.14 -8.94
CA TYR A 213 -9.62 24.47 -8.82
C TYR A 213 -8.80 23.76 -9.88
N ARG A 214 -7.69 24.39 -10.24
CA ARG A 214 -6.69 23.80 -11.15
C ARG A 214 -5.35 23.74 -10.44
N MET A 215 -4.68 22.61 -10.52
CA MET A 215 -3.36 22.40 -9.96
C MET A 215 -2.30 22.45 -11.07
N LEU A 216 -1.23 23.21 -10.82
CA LEU A 216 -0.03 23.22 -11.63
C LEU A 216 1.08 22.52 -10.83
N CYS A 217 1.72 21.55 -11.44
CA CYS A 217 2.80 20.80 -10.82
C CYS A 217 4.11 21.03 -11.58
N GLY A 218 5.20 21.22 -10.83
CA GLY A 218 6.56 21.26 -11.36
C GLY A 218 7.43 20.31 -10.54
N VAL A 219 8.24 19.50 -11.21
CA VAL A 219 9.13 18.53 -10.58
C VAL A 219 10.54 18.69 -11.11
N SER A 220 11.51 18.58 -10.21
CA SER A 220 12.92 18.51 -10.55
C SER A 220 13.56 17.36 -9.78
N ARG A 221 14.41 16.59 -10.46
CA ARG A 221 15.12 15.45 -9.89
C ARG A 221 16.59 15.53 -10.28
N ILE A 222 17.48 15.49 -9.30
CA ILE A 222 18.92 15.62 -9.51
C ILE A 222 19.63 14.48 -8.79
N PRO A 223 20.45 13.66 -9.48
CA PRO A 223 21.22 12.63 -8.83
C PRO A 223 22.31 13.23 -7.95
N LYS A 224 22.69 12.53 -6.91
CA LYS A 224 23.83 12.90 -6.06
C LYS A 224 25.12 12.92 -6.89
N CYS A 225 26.04 13.81 -6.53
CA CYS A 225 27.34 13.93 -7.22
C CYS A 225 28.07 12.57 -7.25
N GLY A 226 28.43 12.13 -8.46
CA GLY A 226 29.07 10.83 -8.70
C GLY A 226 28.11 9.66 -9.01
N GLU A 227 26.81 9.85 -8.84
CA GLU A 227 25.78 8.86 -9.16
C GLU A 227 25.11 9.15 -10.51
N ARG A 228 24.62 8.10 -11.16
CA ARG A 228 23.85 8.23 -12.42
C ARG A 228 22.35 8.38 -12.20
N LEU A 229 21.85 7.83 -11.09
CA LEU A 229 20.45 7.82 -10.72
C LEU A 229 20.26 8.50 -9.37
N SER A 230 19.14 9.22 -9.21
CA SER A 230 18.71 9.70 -7.91
C SER A 230 17.97 8.61 -7.16
N GLY A 231 18.14 8.54 -5.85
CA GLY A 231 17.34 7.69 -4.98
C GLY A 231 15.88 8.16 -4.81
N ASP A 232 15.55 9.39 -5.24
CA ASP A 232 14.22 9.95 -5.14
C ASP A 232 13.37 9.56 -6.35
N ASN A 233 12.12 9.23 -6.11
CA ASN A 233 11.11 9.02 -7.15
C ASN A 233 9.81 9.73 -6.77
N TYR A 234 9.00 10.05 -7.77
CA TYR A 234 7.73 10.73 -7.60
C TYR A 234 6.70 10.23 -8.60
N THR A 235 5.43 10.41 -8.27
CA THR A 235 4.32 10.30 -9.21
C THR A 235 3.36 11.45 -9.02
N PHE A 236 2.73 11.85 -10.12
CA PHE A 236 1.69 12.87 -10.17
C PHE A 236 0.59 12.36 -11.10
N PHE A 237 -0.61 12.22 -10.57
CA PHE A 237 -1.73 11.74 -11.35
C PHE A 237 -3.06 12.27 -10.81
N GLU A 238 -4.04 12.31 -11.68
CA GLU A 238 -5.41 12.59 -11.32
C GLU A 238 -6.14 11.28 -11.03
N SER A 239 -6.66 11.17 -9.83
CA SER A 239 -7.47 10.06 -9.35
C SER A 239 -8.96 10.30 -9.65
N ARG A 240 -9.82 9.40 -9.22
CA ARG A 240 -11.27 9.52 -9.40
C ARG A 240 -11.82 10.72 -8.63
N GLY A 241 -12.88 11.35 -9.17
CA GLY A 241 -13.57 12.45 -8.51
C GLY A 241 -12.78 13.76 -8.48
N SER A 242 -11.99 14.05 -9.53
CA SER A 242 -11.19 15.29 -9.63
C SER A 242 -10.23 15.52 -8.46
N GLN A 243 -9.68 14.43 -7.92
CA GLN A 243 -8.63 14.47 -6.91
C GLN A 243 -7.27 14.33 -7.59
N VAL A 244 -6.35 15.23 -7.27
CA VAL A 244 -4.96 15.15 -7.72
C VAL A 244 -4.10 14.58 -6.62
N VAL A 245 -3.27 13.61 -6.97
CA VAL A 245 -2.38 12.93 -6.05
C VAL A 245 -0.93 13.16 -6.46
N LEU A 246 -0.13 13.62 -5.51
CA LEU A 246 1.33 13.65 -5.60
C LEU A 246 1.89 12.67 -4.60
N SER A 247 2.84 11.86 -5.03
CA SER A 247 3.61 11.00 -4.14
C SER A 247 5.09 11.20 -4.40
N LEU A 248 5.86 11.38 -3.36
CA LEU A 248 7.31 11.48 -3.37
C LEU A 248 7.88 10.42 -2.42
N SER A 249 8.93 9.75 -2.86
CA SER A 249 9.62 8.72 -2.08
C SER A 249 11.12 8.88 -2.25
N ASP A 250 11.85 8.82 -1.14
CA ASP A 250 13.31 8.79 -1.07
C ASP A 250 13.74 7.39 -0.61
N GLY A 251 14.50 6.71 -1.46
CA GLY A 251 15.07 5.39 -1.18
C GLY A 251 16.31 5.51 -0.28
N MET A 252 16.49 4.57 0.63
CA MET A 252 17.61 4.60 1.56
C MET A 252 18.94 4.34 0.83
N GLY A 253 19.87 5.26 0.98
CA GLY A 253 21.22 5.15 0.39
C GLY A 253 21.39 5.95 -0.90
N CYS A 254 21.94 5.36 -1.95
CA CYS A 254 22.17 6.00 -3.25
C CYS A 254 22.26 4.97 -4.39
N GLY A 255 22.16 5.45 -5.63
CA GLY A 255 22.29 4.62 -6.83
C GLY A 255 21.06 3.75 -7.14
N GLU A 256 21.29 2.65 -7.87
CA GLU A 256 20.22 1.80 -8.41
C GLU A 256 19.32 1.16 -7.36
N GLN A 257 19.83 0.85 -6.18
CA GLN A 257 19.04 0.21 -5.13
C GLN A 257 18.04 1.20 -4.54
N ALA A 258 18.49 2.40 -4.17
CA ALA A 258 17.60 3.45 -3.65
C ALA A 258 16.56 3.86 -4.69
N ASP A 259 16.96 4.01 -5.96
CA ASP A 259 16.05 4.28 -7.08
C ASP A 259 14.97 3.20 -7.23
N ARG A 260 15.35 1.93 -7.15
CA ARG A 260 14.39 0.80 -7.25
C ARG A 260 13.37 0.78 -6.12
N GLU A 261 13.83 1.00 -4.88
CA GLU A 261 12.97 0.98 -3.69
C GLU A 261 11.96 2.12 -3.69
N SER A 262 12.40 3.34 -4.00
CA SER A 262 11.52 4.50 -4.10
C SER A 262 10.58 4.43 -5.30
N SER A 263 11.05 3.91 -6.45
CA SER A 263 10.20 3.70 -7.64
C SER A 263 9.07 2.70 -7.34
N GLN A 264 9.39 1.56 -6.73
CA GLN A 264 8.37 0.59 -6.33
C GLN A 264 7.36 1.17 -5.35
N THR A 265 7.82 2.02 -4.42
CA THR A 265 6.95 2.68 -3.45
C THR A 265 5.93 3.58 -4.12
N VAL A 266 6.36 4.46 -5.03
CA VAL A 266 5.44 5.39 -5.72
C VAL A 266 4.54 4.67 -6.71
N GLU A 267 5.05 3.67 -7.45
CA GLU A 267 4.27 2.88 -8.40
C GLU A 267 3.15 2.08 -7.72
N LEU A 268 3.47 1.38 -6.62
CA LEU A 268 2.47 0.64 -5.85
C LEU A 268 1.43 1.58 -5.22
N THR A 269 1.86 2.75 -4.72
CA THR A 269 0.95 3.77 -4.18
C THR A 269 -0.02 4.24 -5.24
N GLN A 270 0.46 4.55 -6.44
CA GLN A 270 -0.38 4.95 -7.57
C GLN A 270 -1.37 3.86 -7.93
N GLN A 271 -0.91 2.61 -8.13
CA GLN A 271 -1.76 1.48 -8.51
C GLN A 271 -2.87 1.23 -7.49
N LEU A 272 -2.57 1.31 -6.20
CA LEU A 272 -3.58 1.12 -5.15
C LEU A 272 -4.62 2.24 -5.16
N ILE A 273 -4.20 3.50 -5.27
CA ILE A 273 -5.14 4.64 -5.30
C ILE A 273 -5.99 4.60 -6.58
N GLU A 274 -5.42 4.28 -7.74
CA GLU A 274 -6.16 4.11 -8.99
C GLU A 274 -7.15 2.92 -8.93
N ALA A 275 -6.80 1.87 -8.17
CA ALA A 275 -7.71 0.75 -7.88
C ALA A 275 -8.86 1.12 -6.93
N GLY A 276 -8.83 2.32 -6.30
CA GLY A 276 -9.88 2.83 -5.42
C GLY A 276 -9.57 2.74 -3.93
N PHE A 277 -8.37 2.32 -3.54
CA PHE A 277 -7.96 2.38 -2.13
C PHE A 277 -7.82 3.84 -1.68
N SER A 278 -8.23 4.10 -0.44
CA SER A 278 -8.11 5.45 0.10
C SER A 278 -6.65 5.91 0.19
N PRO A 279 -6.36 7.21 0.01
CA PRO A 279 -5.02 7.74 0.20
C PRO A 279 -4.42 7.46 1.58
N ARG A 280 -5.26 7.26 2.59
CA ARG A 280 -4.82 6.90 3.95
C ARG A 280 -4.46 5.42 4.09
N ALA A 281 -5.08 4.55 3.30
CA ALA A 281 -4.83 3.10 3.34
C ALA A 281 -3.66 2.69 2.45
N ALA A 282 -3.54 3.27 1.27
CA ALA A 282 -2.53 2.89 0.28
C ALA A 282 -1.10 2.88 0.84
N PRO A 283 -0.60 3.90 1.57
CA PRO A 283 0.74 3.90 2.14
C PRO A 283 0.99 2.76 3.13
N LYS A 284 -0.01 2.43 3.95
CA LYS A 284 0.10 1.33 4.93
C LYS A 284 0.20 -0.02 4.24
N LEU A 285 -0.58 -0.22 3.17
CA LEU A 285 -0.55 -1.42 2.36
C LEU A 285 0.79 -1.56 1.62
N VAL A 286 1.27 -0.48 1.00
CA VAL A 286 2.58 -0.44 0.33
C VAL A 286 3.69 -0.83 1.29
N ASN A 287 3.75 -0.19 2.46
CA ASN A 287 4.75 -0.52 3.48
C ASN A 287 4.68 -2.01 3.88
N THR A 288 3.48 -2.55 4.05
CA THR A 288 3.31 -3.96 4.40
C THR A 288 3.79 -4.89 3.26
N VAL A 289 3.44 -4.59 2.01
CA VAL A 289 3.85 -5.39 0.84
C VAL A 289 5.37 -5.35 0.68
N LEU A 290 5.99 -4.17 0.78
CA LEU A 290 7.43 -4.01 0.64
C LEU A 290 8.19 -4.73 1.76
N LEU A 291 7.74 -4.65 3.01
CA LEU A 291 8.33 -5.37 4.14
C LEU A 291 8.25 -6.89 3.98
N LEU A 292 7.17 -7.42 3.40
CA LEU A 292 7.01 -8.86 3.16
C LEU A 292 7.83 -9.35 1.96
N ALA A 293 8.02 -8.51 0.95
CA ALA A 293 8.76 -8.84 -0.27
C ALA A 293 10.29 -8.73 -0.08
N ALA A 294 10.75 -7.84 0.79
CA ALA A 294 12.17 -7.56 0.97
C ALA A 294 12.91 -8.69 1.72
N ARG A 295 14.04 -9.13 1.18
CA ARG A 295 14.98 -10.00 1.89
C ARG A 295 15.84 -9.21 2.89
N GLU A 296 16.10 -7.96 2.60
CA GLU A 296 16.79 -6.99 3.45
C GLU A 296 15.86 -5.78 3.60
N GLN A 297 15.72 -5.27 4.84
CA GLN A 297 14.81 -4.18 5.14
C GLN A 297 15.49 -2.85 4.83
N HIS A 298 15.21 -2.26 3.69
CA HIS A 298 15.58 -0.89 3.35
C HIS A 298 14.30 -0.08 3.13
N PRO A 299 13.79 0.61 4.17
CA PRO A 299 12.57 1.36 4.05
C PRO A 299 12.82 2.62 3.20
N ALA A 300 12.01 2.81 2.16
CA ALA A 300 11.89 4.09 1.49
C ALA A 300 10.94 5.00 2.27
N THR A 301 11.17 6.30 2.19
CA THR A 301 10.25 7.30 2.75
C THR A 301 9.01 7.42 1.86
N MET A 302 7.94 8.00 2.40
CA MET A 302 6.76 8.34 1.60
C MET A 302 6.21 9.68 2.05
N ASP A 303 6.01 10.56 1.08
CA ASP A 303 5.27 11.81 1.20
C ASP A 303 4.12 11.77 0.19
N LEU A 304 2.89 11.80 0.68
CA LEU A 304 1.68 11.72 -0.12
C LEU A 304 0.85 12.98 0.11
N CYS A 305 0.50 13.68 -0.96
CA CYS A 305 -0.38 14.82 -0.94
C CYS A 305 -1.55 14.57 -1.89
N CYS A 306 -2.77 14.74 -1.39
CA CYS A 306 -3.99 14.60 -2.16
C CYS A 306 -4.76 15.91 -2.11
N VAL A 307 -5.11 16.46 -3.26
CA VAL A 307 -5.85 17.72 -3.39
C VAL A 307 -7.18 17.44 -4.09
N ASP A 308 -8.27 17.74 -3.41
CA ASP A 308 -9.60 17.73 -4.00
C ASP A 308 -9.82 19.03 -4.79
N LEU A 309 -9.97 18.93 -6.10
CA LEU A 309 -10.12 20.08 -6.99
C LEU A 309 -11.52 20.73 -6.94
N HIS A 310 -12.52 20.11 -6.29
CA HIS A 310 -13.83 20.74 -6.08
C HIS A 310 -13.81 21.63 -4.85
N THR A 311 -13.23 21.17 -3.76
CA THR A 311 -13.24 21.86 -2.46
C THR A 311 -11.97 22.67 -2.22
N GLY A 312 -10.87 22.36 -2.91
CA GLY A 312 -9.55 22.92 -2.66
C GLY A 312 -8.89 22.36 -1.39
N VAL A 313 -9.50 21.35 -0.74
CA VAL A 313 -8.94 20.73 0.46
C VAL A 313 -7.74 19.88 0.09
N MET A 314 -6.64 20.06 0.82
CA MET A 314 -5.42 19.27 0.71
C MET A 314 -5.26 18.38 1.94
N GLU A 315 -5.06 17.08 1.70
CA GLU A 315 -4.63 16.12 2.72
C GLU A 315 -3.18 15.73 2.48
N SER A 316 -2.34 15.79 3.51
CA SER A 316 -0.94 15.37 3.48
C SER A 316 -0.70 14.22 4.43
N MET A 317 0.07 13.22 3.99
CA MET A 317 0.50 12.10 4.80
C MET A 317 1.99 11.84 4.61
N LYS A 318 2.72 11.78 5.71
CA LYS A 318 4.17 11.60 5.70
C LYS A 318 4.59 10.35 6.48
N MET A 319 5.48 9.57 5.91
CA MET A 319 6.11 8.41 6.57
C MET A 319 7.62 8.49 6.39
N GLY A 320 8.31 8.99 7.41
CA GLY A 320 9.76 9.17 7.39
C GLY A 320 10.29 10.22 6.40
N ALA A 321 9.39 10.97 5.73
CA ALA A 321 9.75 11.95 4.72
C ALA A 321 10.20 13.29 5.31
N ALA A 322 10.96 14.05 4.52
CA ALA A 322 11.37 15.41 4.86
C ALA A 322 10.18 16.35 5.05
N PRO A 323 10.33 17.48 5.79
CA PRO A 323 9.28 18.47 5.92
C PRO A 323 8.84 19.03 4.56
N ALA A 324 7.52 19.25 4.40
CA ALA A 324 6.96 20.00 3.29
C ALA A 324 6.67 21.45 3.73
N PHE A 325 6.71 22.37 2.80
CA PHE A 325 6.49 23.79 3.05
C PHE A 325 5.27 24.26 2.24
N LEU A 326 4.28 24.77 2.94
CA LEU A 326 3.13 25.43 2.33
C LEU A 326 3.40 26.94 2.34
N MET A 327 3.47 27.55 1.15
CA MET A 327 3.67 29.00 1.00
C MET A 327 2.35 29.64 0.62
N GLY A 328 1.85 30.51 1.46
CA GLY A 328 0.65 31.31 1.25
C GLY A 328 0.96 32.82 1.28
N GLU A 329 -0.06 33.63 1.09
CA GLU A 329 0.05 35.08 1.21
C GLU A 329 0.49 35.53 2.62
N ASP A 330 0.11 34.78 3.63
CA ASP A 330 0.42 35.07 5.03
C ASP A 330 1.77 34.52 5.52
N GLY A 331 2.52 33.83 4.65
CA GLY A 331 3.84 33.30 4.96
C GLY A 331 4.06 31.84 4.59
N VAL A 332 4.98 31.18 5.32
CA VAL A 332 5.36 29.77 5.11
C VAL A 332 4.98 28.95 6.31
N GLU A 333 4.24 27.89 6.09
CA GLU A 333 3.88 26.88 7.09
C GLU A 333 4.67 25.58 6.80
N ILE A 334 5.10 24.91 7.85
CA ILE A 334 5.81 23.62 7.77
C ILE A 334 4.83 22.49 8.09
N LEU A 335 4.71 21.53 7.18
CA LEU A 335 3.84 20.35 7.29
C LEU A 335 4.63 19.10 7.66
#